data_0644b9b660fa0442d52b3974de49e8a9
#
_entry.id   0644b9b660fa0442d52b3974de49e8a9
#
_cell.length_a   1.000
_cell.length_b   1.000
_cell.length_c   1.000
_cell.angle_alpha   90.00
_cell.angle_beta   90.00
_cell.angle_gamma   90.00
#
_symmetry.space_group_name_H-M   'P 1'
#
loop_
_entity.id
_entity.type
_entity.pdbx_description
1 polymer ?
#
loop_
_entity_poly.entity_id
_entity_poly.type
_entity_poly.pdbx_seq_one_letter_code
_entity_poly.pdbx_strand_id
1 'polypeptide(L)'
;MHGMIIFIGKVKLNKNADLQIAESEYTEILKEIALEGKIDKLVSLAQKYLESLSNRDYVKFEEKYIKLIFYCIAMNLKIFRLKSEMEVQRKYPDILLIPKNQTKGYRGIMIEFKYLKKEQAEKLQEKQEEARKQIEEYAELEEIKDIPNLNCYTIVAVNDKLYVQKCN
;
A
#
# COMPACT_ATOMS: atom_id res chain seq x y z
N MET A 1 4.24 22.76 -2.65
CA MET A 1 3.52 21.99 -1.60
C MET A 1 2.00 22.19 -1.62
N HIS A 2 1.38 22.72 -2.70
CA HIS A 2 -0.06 23.07 -2.76
C HIS A 2 -0.91 22.17 -3.68
N GLY A 3 -0.29 21.23 -4.42
CA GLY A 3 -1.02 20.39 -5.40
C GLY A 3 -1.70 19.16 -4.81
N MET A 4 -1.08 18.50 -3.83
CA MET A 4 -1.50 17.18 -3.37
C MET A 4 -2.67 17.19 -2.36
N ILE A 5 -2.87 18.29 -1.63
CA ILE A 5 -3.97 18.43 -0.65
C ILE A 5 -5.32 18.70 -1.35
N ILE A 6 -5.29 19.19 -2.60
CA ILE A 6 -6.50 19.59 -3.33
C ILE A 6 -7.27 18.40 -3.93
N PHE A 7 -6.60 17.26 -4.17
CA PHE A 7 -7.24 16.09 -4.80
C PHE A 7 -8.16 15.28 -3.86
N ILE A 8 -7.89 15.29 -2.57
CA ILE A 8 -8.76 14.62 -1.57
C ILE A 8 -10.05 15.44 -1.30
N GLY A 9 -10.07 16.74 -1.65
CA GLY A 9 -11.16 17.66 -1.30
C GLY A 9 -12.09 18.12 -2.43
N LYS A 10 -11.89 17.70 -3.68
CA LYS A 10 -12.72 18.16 -4.83
C LYS A 10 -13.43 17.06 -5.62
N VAL A 11 -13.86 16.00 -4.98
CA VAL A 11 -14.95 15.21 -5.53
C VAL A 11 -16.24 15.98 -5.25
N LYS A 12 -16.78 16.71 -6.24
CA LYS A 12 -18.16 17.20 -6.22
C LYS A 12 -19.06 15.96 -6.31
N LEU A 13 -19.36 15.40 -5.15
CA LEU A 13 -20.24 14.27 -5.00
C LEU A 13 -21.66 14.69 -5.37
N ASN A 14 -22.19 14.09 -6.39
CA ASN A 14 -23.64 14.00 -6.57
C ASN A 14 -24.15 13.06 -5.47
N LYS A 15 -24.78 13.62 -4.44
CA LYS A 15 -24.69 13.25 -3.02
C LYS A 15 -25.05 11.80 -2.60
N ASN A 16 -25.53 10.93 -3.47
CA ASN A 16 -25.93 9.59 -3.03
C ASN A 16 -25.32 8.44 -3.84
N ALA A 17 -25.20 8.55 -5.17
CA ALA A 17 -24.69 7.45 -5.99
C ALA A 17 -23.15 7.31 -5.88
N ASP A 18 -22.43 8.44 -5.87
CA ASP A 18 -20.97 8.44 -5.82
C ASP A 18 -20.41 8.00 -4.46
N LEU A 19 -21.13 8.31 -3.36
CA LEU A 19 -20.81 7.80 -2.02
C LEU A 19 -21.00 6.30 -1.91
N GLN A 20 -22.06 5.74 -2.50
CA GLN A 20 -22.29 4.29 -2.51
C GLN A 20 -21.23 3.55 -3.33
N ILE A 21 -20.79 4.11 -4.46
CA ILE A 21 -19.72 3.53 -5.29
C ILE A 21 -18.40 3.54 -4.52
N ALA A 22 -18.05 4.66 -3.88
CA ALA A 22 -16.84 4.76 -3.08
C ALA A 22 -16.85 3.79 -1.88
N GLU A 23 -17.97 3.67 -1.18
CA GLU A 23 -18.14 2.71 -0.08
C GLU A 23 -18.04 1.26 -0.58
N SER A 24 -18.56 0.95 -1.77
CA SER A 24 -18.47 -0.39 -2.36
C SER A 24 -17.03 -0.76 -2.72
N GLU A 25 -16.26 0.16 -3.29
CA GLU A 25 -14.85 -0.07 -3.67
C GLU A 25 -13.99 -0.38 -2.44
N TYR A 26 -14.12 0.41 -1.36
CA TYR A 26 -13.43 0.13 -0.10
C TYR A 26 -13.88 -1.17 0.56
N THR A 27 -15.15 -1.50 0.47
CA THR A 27 -15.70 -2.76 0.99
C THR A 27 -15.10 -3.96 0.26
N GLU A 28 -14.94 -3.88 -1.05
CA GLU A 28 -14.34 -4.94 -1.85
C GLU A 28 -12.83 -5.10 -1.58
N ILE A 29 -12.10 -3.99 -1.42
CA ILE A 29 -10.69 -4.01 -0.99
C ILE A 29 -10.58 -4.67 0.39
N LEU A 30 -11.43 -4.29 1.32
CA LEU A 30 -11.44 -4.82 2.67
C LEU A 30 -11.71 -6.33 2.70
N LYS A 31 -12.69 -6.81 1.92
CA LYS A 31 -12.99 -8.25 1.80
C LYS A 31 -11.82 -9.03 1.21
N GLU A 32 -11.24 -8.54 0.12
CA GLU A 32 -10.11 -9.17 -0.54
C GLU A 32 -8.92 -9.33 0.42
N ILE A 33 -8.57 -8.27 1.15
CA ILE A 33 -7.47 -8.30 2.13
C ILE A 33 -7.84 -9.25 3.29
N ALA A 34 -8.99 -9.04 3.91
CA ALA A 34 -9.33 -9.74 5.15
C ALA A 34 -9.53 -11.24 4.95
N LEU A 35 -10.15 -11.65 3.85
CA LEU A 35 -10.55 -13.04 3.61
C LEU A 35 -9.53 -13.80 2.75
N GLU A 36 -8.95 -13.15 1.75
CA GLU A 36 -8.05 -13.80 0.80
C GLU A 36 -6.57 -13.46 1.04
N GLY A 37 -6.27 -12.38 1.77
CA GLY A 37 -4.92 -11.89 1.98
C GLY A 37 -4.28 -11.36 0.70
N LYS A 38 -5.08 -10.93 -0.28
CA LYS A 38 -4.65 -10.32 -1.53
C LYS A 38 -4.75 -8.80 -1.47
N ILE A 39 -4.01 -8.12 -2.33
CA ILE A 39 -3.97 -6.64 -2.40
C ILE A 39 -4.25 -6.11 -3.81
N ASP A 40 -4.77 -6.94 -4.72
CA ASP A 40 -4.92 -6.56 -6.13
C ASP A 40 -5.84 -5.34 -6.32
N LYS A 41 -6.95 -5.30 -5.59
CA LYS A 41 -7.89 -4.16 -5.63
C LYS A 41 -7.30 -2.90 -5.00
N LEU A 42 -6.55 -3.05 -3.90
CA LEU A 42 -5.83 -1.95 -3.26
C LEU A 42 -4.80 -1.35 -4.23
N VAL A 43 -4.01 -2.20 -4.89
CA VAL A 43 -3.03 -1.80 -5.89
C VAL A 43 -3.70 -1.14 -7.09
N SER A 44 -4.80 -1.71 -7.58
CA SER A 44 -5.56 -1.13 -8.71
C SER A 44 -6.07 0.27 -8.42
N LEU A 45 -6.54 0.51 -7.19
CA LEU A 45 -6.98 1.85 -6.77
C LEU A 45 -5.78 2.82 -6.68
N ALA A 46 -4.67 2.39 -6.08
CA ALA A 46 -3.45 3.20 -6.01
C ALA A 46 -2.89 3.52 -7.41
N GLN A 47 -2.93 2.55 -8.34
CA GLN A 47 -2.51 2.73 -9.73
C GLN A 47 -3.33 3.81 -10.44
N LYS A 48 -4.67 3.83 -10.28
CA LYS A 48 -5.53 4.89 -10.81
C LYS A 48 -5.13 6.28 -10.30
N TYR A 49 -4.77 6.40 -9.02
CA TYR A 49 -4.29 7.68 -8.47
C TYR A 49 -2.96 8.10 -9.08
N LEU A 50 -2.00 7.19 -9.23
CA LEU A 50 -0.72 7.49 -9.89
C LEU A 50 -0.92 7.93 -11.33
N GLU A 51 -1.75 7.26 -12.11
CA GLU A 51 -2.06 7.61 -13.49
C GLU A 51 -2.77 8.95 -13.64
N SER A 52 -3.44 9.43 -12.58
CA SER A 52 -4.10 10.75 -12.57
C SER A 52 -3.14 11.92 -12.32
N LEU A 53 -1.90 11.65 -11.89
CA LEU A 53 -0.89 12.67 -11.66
C LEU A 53 -0.36 13.22 -12.99
N SER A 54 -0.01 14.51 -12.99
CA SER A 54 0.60 15.13 -14.16
C SER A 54 2.11 14.83 -14.23
N ASN A 55 2.69 14.99 -15.43
CA ASN A 55 4.14 14.84 -15.60
C ASN A 55 4.96 15.77 -14.68
N ARG A 56 4.42 16.91 -14.28
CA ARG A 56 5.06 17.83 -13.34
C ARG A 56 5.17 17.26 -11.94
N ASP A 57 4.20 16.44 -11.53
CA ASP A 57 4.19 15.82 -10.20
C ASP A 57 5.31 14.78 -10.07
N TYR A 58 5.72 14.17 -11.20
CA TYR A 58 6.80 13.17 -11.23
C TYR A 58 8.22 13.76 -11.22
N VAL A 59 8.41 15.07 -11.47
CA VAL A 59 9.75 15.70 -11.51
C VAL A 59 10.52 15.50 -10.19
N LYS A 60 9.84 15.58 -9.05
CA LYS A 60 10.39 15.36 -7.70
C LYS A 60 9.68 14.23 -6.95
N PHE A 61 9.17 13.26 -7.70
CA PHE A 61 8.47 12.15 -7.10
C PHE A 61 9.46 11.20 -6.41
N GLU A 62 9.09 10.73 -5.23
CA GLU A 62 9.89 9.87 -4.37
C GLU A 62 9.02 8.77 -3.77
N GLU A 63 9.64 7.72 -3.27
CA GLU A 63 9.00 6.57 -2.62
C GLU A 63 7.96 6.97 -1.56
N LYS A 64 8.24 8.00 -0.78
CA LYS A 64 7.33 8.50 0.26
C LYS A 64 5.94 8.88 -0.26
N TYR A 65 5.82 9.30 -1.53
CA TYR A 65 4.52 9.65 -2.11
C TYR A 65 3.69 8.42 -2.44
N ILE A 66 4.35 7.32 -2.84
CA ILE A 66 3.68 6.04 -3.04
C ILE A 66 3.16 5.52 -1.71
N LYS A 67 4.00 5.49 -0.68
CA LYS A 67 3.60 5.14 0.70
C LYS A 67 2.40 5.96 1.14
N LEU A 68 2.41 7.28 0.91
CA LEU A 68 1.32 8.16 1.29
C LEU A 68 0.01 7.82 0.57
N ILE A 69 0.04 7.50 -0.73
CA ILE A 69 -1.15 7.09 -1.47
C ILE A 69 -1.75 5.82 -0.85
N PHE A 70 -0.94 4.79 -0.65
CA PHE A 70 -1.38 3.54 -0.03
C PHE A 70 -1.86 3.74 1.41
N TYR A 71 -1.16 4.56 2.17
CA TYR A 71 -1.54 4.90 3.55
C TYR A 71 -2.92 5.56 3.60
N CYS A 72 -3.18 6.55 2.73
CA CYS A 72 -4.47 7.24 2.67
C CYS A 72 -5.62 6.29 2.31
N ILE A 73 -5.39 5.33 1.40
CA ILE A 73 -6.40 4.31 1.08
C ILE A 73 -6.60 3.39 2.29
N ALA A 74 -5.52 2.88 2.88
CA ALA A 74 -5.53 1.92 3.96
C ALA A 74 -6.16 2.47 5.25
N MET A 75 -6.09 3.77 5.51
CA MET A 75 -6.76 4.43 6.66
C MET A 75 -8.28 4.20 6.67
N ASN A 76 -8.89 3.94 5.52
CA ASN A 76 -10.33 3.67 5.42
C ASN A 76 -10.68 2.20 5.71
N LEU A 77 -9.70 1.31 5.82
CA LEU A 77 -9.89 -0.11 6.13
C LEU A 77 -10.06 -0.32 7.64
N LYS A 78 -11.19 0.10 8.18
CA LYS A 78 -11.45 0.29 9.62
C LYS A 78 -11.31 -0.95 10.50
N ILE A 79 -11.34 -2.16 9.93
CA ILE A 79 -11.12 -3.42 10.69
C ILE A 79 -9.65 -3.70 10.98
N PHE A 80 -8.74 -2.94 10.35
CA PHE A 80 -7.30 -3.05 10.59
C PHE A 80 -6.78 -1.93 11.49
N ARG A 81 -5.72 -2.22 12.23
CA ARG A 81 -4.78 -1.22 12.72
C ARG A 81 -3.75 -1.02 11.62
N LEU A 82 -3.65 0.19 11.14
CA LEU A 82 -2.63 0.60 10.19
C LEU A 82 -1.42 1.11 10.96
N LYS A 83 -0.26 0.55 10.67
CA LYS A 83 1.03 1.05 11.10
C LYS A 83 1.86 1.36 9.86
N SER A 84 2.52 2.51 9.85
CA SER A 84 3.45 2.92 8.82
C SER A 84 4.77 3.28 9.49
N GLU A 85 5.88 2.82 8.89
CA GLU A 85 7.21 3.03 9.45
C GLU A 85 7.28 2.63 10.92
N MET A 86 6.66 1.49 11.23
CA MET A 86 6.67 0.94 12.58
C MET A 86 8.11 0.58 12.96
N GLU A 87 8.60 1.22 14.01
CA GLU A 87 9.91 0.89 14.57
C GLU A 87 9.84 -0.46 15.29
N VAL A 88 10.55 -1.44 14.72
CA VAL A 88 10.71 -2.75 15.32
C VAL A 88 12.21 -3.03 15.36
N GLN A 89 12.82 -3.01 16.55
CA GLN A 89 14.25 -3.25 16.71
C GLN A 89 15.15 -2.41 15.76
N ARG A 90 14.78 -1.13 15.51
CA ARG A 90 15.43 -0.20 14.57
C ARG A 90 15.22 -0.51 13.08
N LYS A 91 14.24 -1.35 12.74
CA LYS A 91 13.80 -1.61 11.37
C LYS A 91 12.35 -1.18 11.22
N TYR A 92 11.98 -0.79 10.00
CA TYR A 92 10.70 -0.13 9.72
C TYR A 92 10.04 -0.75 8.48
N PRO A 93 9.03 -1.61 8.63
CA PRO A 93 8.18 -1.95 7.49
C PRO A 93 7.36 -0.73 7.07
N ASP A 94 7.23 -0.53 5.77
CA ASP A 94 6.57 0.66 5.21
C ASP A 94 5.09 0.75 5.56
N ILE A 95 4.37 -0.36 5.39
CA ILE A 95 2.96 -0.48 5.80
C ILE A 95 2.73 -1.85 6.45
N LEU A 96 2.03 -1.83 7.58
CA LEU A 96 1.58 -3.03 8.27
C LEU A 96 0.10 -2.88 8.64
N LEU A 97 -0.75 -3.73 8.07
CA LEU A 97 -2.18 -3.86 8.37
C LEU A 97 -2.39 -5.05 9.31
N ILE A 98 -2.74 -4.77 10.56
CA ILE A 98 -2.98 -5.80 11.58
C ILE A 98 -4.47 -5.88 11.85
N PRO A 99 -5.10 -7.05 11.71
CA PRO A 99 -6.51 -7.22 12.07
C PRO A 99 -6.75 -6.81 13.52
N LYS A 100 -7.74 -5.95 13.77
CA LYS A 100 -8.12 -5.56 15.15
C LYS A 100 -8.69 -6.73 15.93
N ASN A 101 -9.39 -7.63 15.24
CA ASN A 101 -9.92 -8.86 15.83
C ASN A 101 -9.21 -10.07 15.21
N GLN A 102 -8.22 -10.59 15.92
CA GLN A 102 -7.40 -11.72 15.49
C GLN A 102 -8.17 -13.06 15.55
N THR A 103 -9.23 -13.15 16.35
CA THR A 103 -10.00 -14.41 16.50
C THR A 103 -10.88 -14.73 15.29
N LYS A 104 -11.11 -13.76 14.41
CA LYS A 104 -11.92 -13.96 13.18
C LYS A 104 -11.14 -14.57 12.02
N GLY A 105 -9.86 -14.88 12.18
CA GLY A 105 -9.05 -15.47 11.13
C GLY A 105 -8.75 -14.52 9.96
N TYR A 106 -8.97 -13.22 10.13
CA TYR A 106 -8.61 -12.22 9.12
C TYR A 106 -7.10 -12.21 8.88
N ARG A 107 -6.72 -11.92 7.66
CA ARG A 107 -5.33 -11.89 7.25
C ARG A 107 -4.71 -10.52 7.49
N GLY A 108 -3.46 -10.50 7.98
CA GLY A 108 -2.63 -9.29 8.03
C GLY A 108 -1.90 -9.08 6.71
N ILE A 109 -1.50 -7.84 6.45
CA ILE A 109 -0.72 -7.47 5.27
C ILE A 109 0.49 -6.65 5.70
N MET A 110 1.65 -6.99 5.17
CA MET A 110 2.86 -6.19 5.25
C MET A 110 3.33 -5.83 3.85
N ILE A 111 3.69 -4.57 3.64
CA ILE A 111 4.11 -4.06 2.33
C ILE A 111 5.42 -3.29 2.48
N GLU A 112 6.38 -3.59 1.62
CA GLU A 112 7.61 -2.84 1.40
C GLU A 112 7.57 -2.18 0.03
N PHE A 113 7.95 -0.90 -0.04
CA PHE A 113 7.95 -0.13 -1.28
C PHE A 113 9.36 0.18 -1.75
N LYS A 114 9.51 0.30 -3.06
CA LYS A 114 10.67 0.91 -3.71
C LYS A 114 10.19 1.77 -4.86
N TYR A 115 10.95 2.79 -5.18
CA TYR A 115 10.67 3.68 -6.30
C TYR A 115 11.86 3.79 -7.24
N LEU A 116 11.58 3.71 -8.53
CA LEU A 116 12.51 3.97 -9.62
C LEU A 116 11.95 5.05 -10.53
N LYS A 117 12.80 5.96 -10.95
CA LYS A 117 12.48 6.85 -12.07
C LYS A 117 12.41 6.06 -13.37
N LYS A 118 11.72 6.61 -14.36
CA LYS A 118 11.56 5.95 -15.68
C LYS A 118 12.90 5.54 -16.31
N GLU A 119 13.94 6.38 -16.16
CA GLU A 119 15.28 6.16 -16.68
C GLU A 119 16.05 5.06 -15.95
N GLN A 120 15.51 4.55 -14.84
CA GLN A 120 16.10 3.50 -14.01
C GLN A 120 15.33 2.18 -14.11
N ALA A 121 14.47 2.04 -15.11
CA ALA A 121 13.60 0.86 -15.26
C ALA A 121 14.38 -0.47 -15.37
N GLU A 122 15.61 -0.43 -15.88
CA GLU A 122 16.51 -1.60 -15.95
C GLU A 122 16.89 -2.16 -14.58
N LYS A 123 16.78 -1.36 -13.51
CA LYS A 123 17.06 -1.77 -12.12
C LYS A 123 15.87 -2.42 -11.42
N LEU A 124 14.76 -2.66 -12.12
CA LEU A 124 13.53 -3.19 -11.52
C LEU A 124 13.79 -4.50 -10.75
N GLN A 125 14.48 -5.45 -11.36
CA GLN A 125 14.75 -6.75 -10.73
C GLN A 125 15.65 -6.61 -9.49
N GLU A 126 16.66 -5.74 -9.55
CA GLU A 126 17.52 -5.42 -8.40
C GLU A 126 16.71 -4.87 -7.22
N LYS A 127 15.81 -3.93 -7.50
CA LYS A 127 14.95 -3.30 -6.47
C LYS A 127 13.87 -4.24 -5.94
N GLN A 128 13.36 -5.14 -6.74
CA GLN A 128 12.47 -6.19 -6.29
C GLN A 128 13.17 -7.15 -5.32
N GLU A 129 14.39 -7.55 -5.63
CA GLU A 129 15.17 -8.41 -4.75
C GLU A 129 15.59 -7.72 -3.45
N GLU A 130 15.95 -6.43 -3.51
CA GLU A 130 16.24 -5.61 -2.33
C GLU A 130 15.01 -5.54 -1.40
N ALA A 131 13.84 -5.21 -1.96
CA ALA A 131 12.60 -5.13 -1.19
C ALA A 131 12.20 -6.49 -0.60
N ARG A 132 12.39 -7.58 -1.36
CA ARG A 132 12.10 -8.94 -0.90
C ARG A 132 12.95 -9.31 0.32
N LYS A 133 14.25 -9.05 0.28
CA LYS A 133 15.15 -9.31 1.41
C LYS A 133 14.74 -8.51 2.66
N GLN A 134 14.40 -7.25 2.49
CA GLN A 134 13.97 -6.40 3.61
C GLN A 134 12.69 -6.93 4.25
N ILE A 135 11.68 -7.29 3.45
CA ILE A 135 10.41 -7.77 3.98
C ILE A 135 10.55 -9.15 4.64
N GLU A 136 11.40 -10.02 4.12
CA GLU A 136 11.74 -11.31 4.74
C GLU A 136 12.40 -11.12 6.11
N GLU A 137 13.35 -10.16 6.22
CA GLU A 137 13.97 -9.82 7.50
C GLU A 137 12.96 -9.27 8.51
N TYR A 138 12.00 -8.44 8.07
CA TYR A 138 10.96 -7.92 8.96
C TYR A 138 10.00 -9.00 9.43
N ALA A 139 9.67 -9.98 8.58
CA ALA A 139 8.77 -11.07 8.92
C ALA A 139 9.30 -11.96 10.08
N GLU A 140 10.62 -12.03 10.24
CA GLU A 140 11.28 -12.80 11.30
C GLU A 140 11.34 -12.07 12.66
N LEU A 141 10.98 -10.78 12.70
CA LEU A 141 11.00 -10.00 13.95
C LEU A 141 9.91 -10.48 14.92
N GLU A 142 10.25 -10.56 16.20
CA GLU A 142 9.36 -11.12 17.25
C GLU A 142 7.97 -10.46 17.28
N GLU A 143 7.91 -9.15 17.08
CA GLU A 143 6.66 -8.40 17.11
C GLU A 143 5.80 -8.58 15.84
N ILE A 144 6.37 -9.17 14.79
CA ILE A 144 5.72 -9.38 13.48
C ILE A 144 5.36 -10.85 13.27
N LYS A 145 6.26 -11.78 13.62
CA LYS A 145 6.06 -13.23 13.41
C LYS A 145 4.79 -13.77 14.08
N ASP A 146 4.36 -13.15 15.17
CA ASP A 146 3.17 -13.56 15.92
C ASP A 146 1.86 -12.98 15.35
N ILE A 147 1.94 -12.19 14.27
CA ILE A 147 0.74 -11.70 13.57
C ILE A 147 0.15 -12.86 12.77
N PRO A 148 -1.07 -13.32 13.13
CA PRO A 148 -1.65 -14.48 12.47
C PRO A 148 -1.97 -14.20 11.00
N ASN A 149 -1.70 -15.19 10.14
CA ASN A 149 -2.02 -15.16 8.73
C ASN A 149 -1.46 -13.90 8.00
N LEU A 150 -0.24 -13.47 8.35
CA LEU A 150 0.41 -12.34 7.70
C LEU A 150 0.79 -12.70 6.26
N ASN A 151 0.41 -11.87 5.31
CA ASN A 151 0.84 -11.95 3.92
C ASN A 151 1.76 -10.76 3.62
N CYS A 152 2.90 -11.06 2.99
CA CYS A 152 3.95 -10.09 2.70
C CYS A 152 3.97 -9.77 1.22
N TYR A 153 4.12 -8.50 0.89
CA TYR A 153 4.16 -8.00 -0.48
C TYR A 153 5.26 -6.97 -0.66
N THR A 154 5.92 -7.01 -1.80
CA THR A 154 6.77 -5.91 -2.25
C THR A 154 6.10 -5.19 -3.41
N ILE A 155 6.23 -3.88 -3.44
CA ILE A 155 5.72 -3.03 -4.51
C ILE A 155 6.86 -2.14 -4.99
N VAL A 156 7.31 -2.37 -6.21
CA VAL A 156 8.28 -1.48 -6.87
C VAL A 156 7.54 -0.62 -7.87
N ALA A 157 7.55 0.68 -7.69
CA ALA A 157 7.02 1.60 -8.71
C ALA A 157 8.13 2.05 -9.64
N VAL A 158 7.87 1.96 -10.93
CA VAL A 158 8.70 2.58 -11.98
C VAL A 158 7.88 3.71 -12.58
N ASN A 159 8.22 4.93 -12.19
CA ASN A 159 7.42 6.11 -12.48
C ASN A 159 5.96 5.95 -11.99
N ASP A 160 5.00 5.79 -12.89
CA ASP A 160 3.57 5.62 -12.62
C ASP A 160 3.10 4.15 -12.58
N LYS A 161 3.98 3.18 -12.87
CA LYS A 161 3.62 1.76 -12.93
C LYS A 161 4.03 1.01 -11.68
N LEU A 162 3.09 0.26 -11.10
CA LEU A 162 3.31 -0.58 -9.93
C LEU A 162 3.59 -2.04 -10.33
N TYR A 163 4.67 -2.60 -9.79
CA TYR A 163 5.05 -4.00 -9.94
C TYR A 163 4.99 -4.66 -8.58
N VAL A 164 4.08 -5.61 -8.44
CA VAL A 164 3.77 -6.26 -7.16
C VAL A 164 4.28 -7.68 -7.15
N GLN A 165 4.89 -8.08 -6.05
CA GLN A 165 5.27 -9.47 -5.80
C GLN A 165 4.78 -9.87 -4.41
N LYS A 166 4.22 -11.07 -4.31
CA LYS A 166 3.93 -11.71 -3.03
C LYS A 166 5.20 -12.43 -2.56
N CYS A 167 5.57 -12.18 -1.32
CA CYS A 167 6.64 -12.89 -0.61
C CYS A 167 6.00 -13.97 0.28
N ASN A 168 6.58 -15.15 0.29
CA ASN A 168 6.07 -16.25 1.11
C ASN A 168 6.74 -16.24 2.48
#